data_1b9aa22bff69615ba7523b1cd0fd965f
#
_entry.id   1b9aa22bff69615ba7523b1cd0fd965f
#
_cell.length_a   1.000
_cell.length_b   1.000
_cell.length_c   1.000
_cell.angle_alpha   90.00
_cell.angle_beta   90.00
_cell.angle_gamma   90.00
#
_symmetry.space_group_name_H-M   'P 1'
#
loop_
_entity.id
_entity.type
_entity.pdbx_description
1 polymer ?
#
loop_
_entity_poly.entity_id
_entity_poly.type
_entity_poly.pdbx_seq_one_letter_code
_entity_poly.pdbx_strand_id
1 'polypeptide(L)'
;MKSRSTSLLGIVFGITLAGAPLSPAGAVNINTSATACQQAVFQAVPSDKQNRVGIIDAGVVNMANVPTIVICPVPRSPLAAGATSGGFWLDGDNFLNSLVTVQTSCNVASYTFQGVLHGWSGFTATEATYDRFVSLPASMLGFYDYVSVHCLLPQYHDDLRTYLGVFRGVTASQ
;
A
#
# COMPACT_ATOMS: atom_id res chain seq x y z
N MET A 1 86.46 17.03 4.07
CA MET A 1 85.00 17.11 4.50
C MET A 1 84.16 16.44 3.46
N LYS A 2 83.65 15.24 3.78
CA LYS A 2 82.75 14.43 2.85
C LYS A 2 81.33 14.62 3.26
N SER A 3 80.49 15.25 2.41
CA SER A 3 79.05 15.37 2.55
C SER A 3 78.45 14.05 2.17
N ARG A 4 77.65 13.45 3.09
CA ARG A 4 76.78 12.27 2.80
C ARG A 4 75.39 12.76 2.47
N SER A 5 74.97 12.51 1.24
CA SER A 5 73.62 12.73 0.80
C SER A 5 72.75 11.52 1.18
N THR A 6 71.70 11.70 2.00
CA THR A 6 70.76 10.67 2.42
C THR A 6 69.52 10.78 1.56
N SER A 7 69.32 9.82 0.65
CA SER A 7 68.12 9.72 -0.14
C SER A 7 67.00 9.09 0.70
N LEU A 8 65.91 9.83 0.93
CA LEU A 8 64.67 9.34 1.51
C LEU A 8 63.80 8.74 0.39
N LEU A 9 63.65 7.42 0.41
CA LEU A 9 62.70 6.68 -0.43
C LEU A 9 61.31 6.88 0.18
N GLY A 10 60.47 7.68 -0.44
CA GLY A 10 59.04 7.79 -0.11
C GLY A 10 58.25 6.60 -0.65
N ILE A 11 57.78 5.75 0.22
CA ILE A 11 56.80 4.67 -0.14
C ILE A 11 55.42 5.29 -0.20
N VAL A 12 54.88 5.44 -1.39
CA VAL A 12 53.48 5.85 -1.60
C VAL A 12 52.60 4.60 -1.48
N PHE A 13 51.88 4.46 -0.37
CA PHE A 13 50.81 3.47 -0.22
C PHE A 13 49.61 3.94 -1.02
N GLY A 14 49.41 3.38 -2.21
CA GLY A 14 48.17 3.53 -2.95
C GLY A 14 47.07 2.70 -2.29
N ILE A 15 46.16 3.36 -1.59
CA ILE A 15 44.93 2.71 -1.10
C ILE A 15 43.98 2.61 -2.29
N THR A 16 43.93 1.45 -2.94
CA THR A 16 42.83 1.09 -3.88
C THR A 16 41.59 0.83 -3.05
N LEU A 17 40.71 1.82 -2.95
CA LEU A 17 39.32 1.60 -2.53
C LEU A 17 38.67 0.70 -3.56
N ALA A 18 38.68 -0.61 -3.29
CA ALA A 18 37.81 -1.54 -4.01
C ALA A 18 36.35 -1.13 -3.74
N GLY A 19 35.72 -0.46 -4.70
CA GLY A 19 34.32 -0.15 -4.65
C GLY A 19 33.57 -1.47 -4.54
N ALA A 20 33.03 -1.77 -3.34
CA ALA A 20 32.08 -2.86 -3.20
C ALA A 20 30.91 -2.57 -4.15
N PRO A 21 30.50 -3.52 -4.99
CA PRO A 21 29.31 -3.33 -5.81
C PRO A 21 28.15 -3.04 -4.84
N LEU A 22 27.54 -1.86 -4.98
CA LEU A 22 26.29 -1.55 -4.30
C LEU A 22 25.28 -2.58 -4.82
N SER A 23 24.96 -3.58 -4.00
CA SER A 23 23.87 -4.49 -4.31
C SER A 23 22.62 -3.65 -4.60
N PRO A 24 21.93 -3.90 -5.71
CA PRO A 24 20.68 -3.19 -5.95
C PRO A 24 19.79 -3.41 -4.74
N ALA A 25 19.24 -2.33 -4.19
CA ALA A 25 18.29 -2.42 -3.09
C ALA A 25 17.17 -3.35 -3.55
N GLY A 26 17.09 -4.53 -2.95
CA GLY A 26 16.07 -5.52 -3.29
C GLY A 26 14.69 -4.89 -3.06
N ALA A 27 13.73 -5.28 -3.89
CA ALA A 27 12.34 -4.86 -3.70
C ALA A 27 11.90 -5.19 -2.27
N VAL A 28 11.42 -4.18 -1.54
CA VAL A 28 10.92 -4.35 -0.18
C VAL A 28 9.42 -4.54 -0.25
N ASN A 29 8.94 -5.69 0.24
CA ASN A 29 7.52 -5.94 0.40
C ASN A 29 7.08 -5.50 1.78
N ILE A 30 6.11 -4.58 1.84
CA ILE A 30 5.52 -4.09 3.08
C ILE A 30 4.07 -4.56 3.12
N ASN A 31 3.76 -5.41 4.10
CA ASN A 31 2.42 -5.92 4.30
C ASN A 31 1.68 -5.08 5.34
N THR A 32 0.47 -4.66 5.02
CA THR A 32 -0.42 -3.96 5.93
C THR A 32 -1.73 -4.73 6.05
N SER A 33 -2.03 -5.18 7.26
CA SER A 33 -3.33 -5.81 7.55
C SER A 33 -4.46 -4.79 7.42
N ALA A 34 -5.60 -5.23 6.93
CA ALA A 34 -6.81 -4.41 6.88
C ALA A 34 -7.31 -3.95 8.26
N THR A 35 -6.81 -4.54 9.35
CA THR A 35 -7.12 -4.07 10.71
C THR A 35 -6.64 -2.63 10.99
N ALA A 36 -5.72 -2.10 10.18
CA ALA A 36 -5.29 -0.71 10.24
C ALA A 36 -6.23 0.25 9.50
N CYS A 37 -7.24 -0.28 8.79
CA CYS A 37 -8.18 0.53 8.03
C CYS A 37 -9.19 1.23 8.93
N GLN A 38 -9.67 2.37 8.47
CA GLN A 38 -10.69 3.16 9.13
C GLN A 38 -11.85 3.42 8.17
N GLN A 39 -13.05 3.54 8.73
CA GLN A 39 -14.19 3.98 7.95
C GLN A 39 -13.98 5.41 7.48
N ALA A 40 -14.20 5.66 6.19
CA ALA A 40 -14.23 7.03 5.67
C ALA A 40 -15.53 7.71 6.09
N VAL A 41 -15.42 8.80 6.84
CA VAL A 41 -16.55 9.63 7.24
C VAL A 41 -16.46 10.93 6.45
N PHE A 42 -17.25 11.06 5.38
CA PHE A 42 -17.25 12.26 4.53
C PHE A 42 -18.17 13.38 5.05
N GLN A 43 -19.03 13.09 6.02
CA GLN A 43 -19.95 14.04 6.64
C GLN A 43 -20.13 13.73 8.13
N ALA A 44 -20.60 14.69 8.90
CA ALA A 44 -21.03 14.44 10.27
C ALA A 44 -22.19 13.44 10.26
N VAL A 45 -21.89 12.18 10.58
CA VAL A 45 -22.85 11.10 10.64
C VAL A 45 -23.43 11.06 12.06
N PRO A 46 -24.76 10.96 12.25
CA PRO A 46 -25.35 10.74 13.56
C PRO A 46 -24.68 9.59 14.30
N SER A 47 -24.56 9.70 15.63
CA SER A 47 -23.81 8.76 16.48
C SER A 47 -24.28 7.29 16.38
N ASP A 48 -25.53 7.05 16.02
CA ASP A 48 -26.11 5.73 15.77
C ASP A 48 -25.61 5.05 14.49
N LYS A 49 -24.94 5.81 13.60
CA LYS A 49 -24.38 5.35 12.34
C LYS A 49 -22.85 5.32 12.33
N GLN A 50 -22.22 5.60 13.44
CA GLN A 50 -20.78 5.46 13.62
C GLN A 50 -20.46 3.98 13.91
N ASN A 51 -19.31 3.49 13.43
CA ASN A 51 -18.85 2.09 13.58
C ASN A 51 -19.62 1.05 12.75
N ARG A 52 -19.66 1.30 11.45
CA ARG A 52 -20.23 0.34 10.49
C ARG A 52 -19.22 -0.66 9.96
N VAL A 53 -18.00 -0.58 10.44
CA VAL A 53 -16.91 -1.43 10.02
C VAL A 53 -16.51 -2.34 11.17
N GLY A 54 -16.49 -3.62 10.92
CA GLY A 54 -16.05 -4.65 11.86
C GLY A 54 -14.77 -5.33 11.39
N ILE A 55 -14.10 -6.00 12.30
CA ILE A 55 -12.91 -6.81 12.02
C ILE A 55 -13.30 -8.27 12.24
N ILE A 56 -13.09 -9.10 11.22
CA ILE A 56 -13.25 -10.56 11.29
C ILE A 56 -12.04 -11.22 10.62
N ASP A 57 -11.51 -12.28 11.23
CA ASP A 57 -10.43 -13.11 10.66
C ASP A 57 -9.30 -12.30 9.98
N ALA A 58 -8.80 -11.28 10.65
CA ALA A 58 -7.79 -10.33 10.16
C ALA A 58 -8.22 -9.49 8.93
N GLY A 59 -9.50 -9.47 8.59
CA GLY A 59 -10.06 -8.65 7.53
C GLY A 59 -11.04 -7.60 8.06
N VAL A 60 -11.34 -6.61 7.22
CA VAL A 60 -12.34 -5.57 7.49
C VAL A 60 -13.61 -5.87 6.69
N VAL A 61 -14.74 -5.78 7.36
CA VAL A 61 -16.08 -5.99 6.80
C VAL A 61 -16.96 -4.77 7.01
N ASN A 62 -17.92 -4.60 6.13
CA ASN A 62 -19.00 -3.63 6.32
C ASN A 62 -20.14 -4.28 7.11
N MET A 63 -20.51 -3.68 8.22
CA MET A 63 -21.63 -4.10 9.09
C MET A 63 -22.89 -3.26 8.86
N ALA A 64 -22.88 -2.36 7.88
CA ALA A 64 -24.01 -1.52 7.56
C ALA A 64 -24.81 -2.06 6.38
N ASN A 65 -26.07 -1.73 6.34
CA ASN A 65 -26.99 -2.05 5.22
C ASN A 65 -26.82 -1.09 4.00
N VAL A 66 -25.74 -0.37 3.94
CA VAL A 66 -25.35 0.48 2.81
C VAL A 66 -23.86 0.26 2.50
N PRO A 67 -23.41 0.42 1.27
CA PRO A 67 -22.00 0.33 0.94
C PRO A 67 -21.18 1.33 1.76
N THR A 68 -20.00 0.92 2.21
CA THR A 68 -19.15 1.73 3.10
C THR A 68 -17.72 1.77 2.58
N ILE A 69 -17.12 2.95 2.56
CA ILE A 69 -15.72 3.11 2.18
C ILE A 69 -14.84 2.96 3.41
N VAL A 70 -13.81 2.13 3.28
CA VAL A 70 -12.70 2.05 4.24
C VAL A 70 -11.43 2.62 3.62
N ILE A 71 -10.63 3.28 4.44
CA ILE A 71 -9.34 3.85 4.07
C ILE A 71 -8.26 3.17 4.90
N CYS A 72 -7.28 2.63 4.22
CA CYS A 72 -6.17 1.91 4.82
C CYS A 72 -4.88 2.67 4.51
N PRO A 73 -4.13 3.11 5.52
CA PRO A 73 -2.82 3.69 5.30
C PRO A 73 -1.86 2.60 4.80
N VAL A 74 -1.06 2.91 3.81
CA VAL A 74 -0.02 2.02 3.30
C VAL A 74 1.34 2.63 3.63
N PRO A 75 2.11 2.01 4.54
CA PRO A 75 3.49 2.38 4.74
C PRO A 75 4.24 2.24 3.41
N ARG A 76 4.90 3.29 3.00
CA ARG A 76 5.61 3.32 1.74
C ARG A 76 7.09 3.57 1.97
N SER A 77 7.92 2.74 1.36
CA SER A 77 9.34 3.04 1.18
C SER A 77 9.51 3.97 -0.04
N PRO A 78 10.53 4.82 -0.06
CA PRO A 78 10.88 5.56 -1.28
C PRO A 78 11.06 4.59 -2.44
N LEU A 79 10.58 4.96 -3.64
CA LEU A 79 10.84 4.18 -4.85
C LEU A 79 12.35 4.00 -5.01
N ALA A 80 12.78 2.80 -5.37
CA ALA A 80 14.17 2.56 -5.74
C ALA A 80 14.55 3.45 -6.93
N ALA A 81 15.81 3.88 -6.97
CA ALA A 81 16.31 4.69 -8.08
C ALA A 81 16.09 3.95 -9.41
N GLY A 82 15.42 4.59 -10.35
CA GLY A 82 15.10 4.02 -11.65
C GLY A 82 13.81 3.18 -11.71
N ALA A 83 13.08 3.01 -10.60
CA ALA A 83 11.78 2.36 -10.64
C ALA A 83 10.77 3.19 -11.46
N THR A 84 10.01 2.53 -12.31
CA THR A 84 9.01 3.15 -13.19
C THR A 84 7.61 3.14 -12.59
N SER A 85 7.37 2.33 -11.55
CA SER A 85 6.07 2.22 -10.87
C SER A 85 6.21 1.63 -9.47
N GLY A 86 5.25 1.89 -8.60
CA GLY A 86 5.00 1.14 -7.37
C GLY A 86 3.90 0.12 -7.59
N GLY A 87 4.05 -1.07 -7.03
CA GLY A 87 3.10 -2.17 -7.12
C GLY A 87 2.38 -2.41 -5.79
N PHE A 88 1.10 -2.76 -5.86
CA PHE A 88 0.27 -3.02 -4.69
C PHE A 88 -0.60 -4.25 -4.96
N TRP A 89 -0.48 -5.27 -4.13
CA TRP A 89 -1.36 -6.43 -4.11
C TRP A 89 -2.45 -6.19 -3.08
N LEU A 90 -3.70 -6.36 -3.47
CA LEU A 90 -4.87 -6.15 -2.62
C LEU A 90 -5.66 -7.45 -2.54
N ASP A 91 -5.84 -7.94 -1.31
CA ASP A 91 -6.41 -9.25 -1.03
C ASP A 91 -7.77 -9.12 -0.35
N GLY A 92 -8.68 -10.00 -0.71
CA GLY A 92 -9.99 -10.06 -0.06
C GLY A 92 -10.90 -11.15 -0.62
N ASP A 93 -12.11 -11.17 -0.08
CA ASP A 93 -13.15 -12.10 -0.47
C ASP A 93 -14.47 -11.37 -0.70
N ASN A 94 -15.24 -11.84 -1.71
CA ASN A 94 -16.65 -11.54 -1.87
C ASN A 94 -17.44 -12.82 -1.62
N PHE A 95 -18.37 -12.77 -0.68
CA PHE A 95 -19.28 -13.89 -0.45
C PHE A 95 -20.35 -13.91 -1.52
N LEU A 96 -20.11 -14.68 -2.58
CA LEU A 96 -21.02 -14.78 -3.71
C LEU A 96 -22.28 -15.53 -3.28
N ASN A 97 -23.43 -14.90 -3.49
CA ASN A 97 -24.72 -15.52 -3.36
C ASN A 97 -25.44 -15.40 -4.70
N SER A 98 -26.14 -16.45 -5.12
CA SER A 98 -26.92 -16.46 -6.36
C SER A 98 -27.99 -15.36 -6.42
N LEU A 99 -28.36 -14.79 -5.28
CA LEU A 99 -29.38 -13.76 -5.15
C LEU A 99 -28.83 -12.32 -5.20
N VAL A 100 -27.53 -12.13 -5.00
CA VAL A 100 -26.93 -10.80 -4.89
C VAL A 100 -25.62 -10.74 -5.67
N THR A 101 -25.52 -9.79 -6.58
CA THR A 101 -24.22 -9.46 -7.21
C THR A 101 -23.40 -8.65 -6.24
N VAL A 102 -22.33 -9.25 -5.74
CA VAL A 102 -21.41 -8.62 -4.79
C VAL A 102 -20.22 -8.06 -5.53
N GLN A 103 -19.86 -6.82 -5.22
CA GLN A 103 -18.70 -6.17 -5.80
C GLN A 103 -17.95 -5.40 -4.73
N THR A 104 -16.66 -5.68 -4.59
CA THR A 104 -15.74 -4.85 -3.83
C THR A 104 -14.92 -4.01 -4.82
N SER A 105 -14.94 -2.70 -4.66
CA SER A 105 -14.14 -1.80 -5.50
C SER A 105 -13.05 -1.18 -4.64
N CYS A 106 -11.80 -1.38 -5.04
CA CYS A 106 -10.65 -0.80 -4.35
C CYS A 106 -9.82 0.06 -5.29
N ASN A 107 -9.25 1.12 -4.76
CA ASN A 107 -8.22 1.89 -5.44
C ASN A 107 -7.05 2.18 -4.51
N VAL A 108 -5.88 2.34 -5.11
CA VAL A 108 -4.68 2.87 -4.46
C VAL A 108 -4.55 4.32 -4.89
N ALA A 109 -4.49 5.23 -3.94
CA ALA A 109 -4.36 6.66 -4.18
C ALA A 109 -3.09 7.21 -3.55
N SER A 110 -2.40 8.07 -4.27
CA SER A 110 -1.24 8.81 -3.82
C SER A 110 -1.61 10.27 -3.62
N TYR A 111 -1.23 10.84 -2.50
CA TYR A 111 -1.47 12.24 -2.13
C TYR A 111 -0.15 12.92 -1.82
N THR A 112 0.03 14.13 -2.32
CA THR A 112 1.17 14.96 -1.92
C THR A 112 1.18 15.19 -0.41
N PHE A 113 2.32 15.62 0.14
CA PHE A 113 2.41 15.99 1.56
C PHE A 113 1.44 17.12 1.96
N GLN A 114 0.89 17.86 0.99
CA GLN A 114 -0.15 18.87 1.18
C GLN A 114 -1.57 18.31 1.14
N GLY A 115 -1.73 16.99 0.95
CA GLY A 115 -3.03 16.31 0.87
C GLY A 115 -3.74 16.43 -0.48
N VAL A 116 -3.04 16.90 -1.52
CA VAL A 116 -3.59 16.96 -2.88
C VAL A 116 -3.44 15.60 -3.56
N LEU A 117 -4.51 15.10 -4.17
CA LEU A 117 -4.48 13.86 -4.95
C LEU A 117 -3.47 13.99 -6.09
N HIS A 118 -2.45 13.13 -6.09
CA HIS A 118 -1.42 13.11 -7.12
C HIS A 118 -1.76 12.09 -8.22
N GLY A 119 -2.31 10.93 -7.83
CA GLY A 119 -2.76 9.93 -8.78
C GLY A 119 -3.48 8.78 -8.10
N TRP A 120 -4.15 7.97 -8.89
CA TRP A 120 -4.84 6.77 -8.40
C TRP A 120 -4.96 5.72 -9.49
N SER A 121 -5.11 4.46 -9.07
CA SER A 121 -5.46 3.31 -9.90
C SER A 121 -6.24 2.32 -9.06
N GLY A 122 -7.10 1.50 -9.69
CA GLY A 122 -7.93 0.57 -8.94
C GLY A 122 -8.62 -0.46 -9.80
N PHE A 123 -9.48 -1.25 -9.16
CA PHE A 123 -10.25 -2.33 -9.77
C PHE A 123 -11.60 -2.52 -9.09
N THR A 124 -12.46 -3.29 -9.74
CA THR A 124 -13.67 -3.86 -9.14
C THR A 124 -13.57 -5.38 -9.20
N ALA A 125 -13.67 -6.04 -8.05
CA ALA A 125 -13.66 -7.49 -7.92
C ALA A 125 -15.09 -8.01 -7.84
N THR A 126 -15.41 -8.99 -8.67
CA THR A 126 -16.69 -9.71 -8.68
C THR A 126 -16.52 -11.21 -8.37
N GLU A 127 -15.27 -11.68 -8.33
CA GLU A 127 -14.88 -13.03 -7.97
C GLU A 127 -14.98 -13.29 -6.46
N ALA A 128 -15.14 -14.56 -6.08
CA ALA A 128 -15.30 -14.96 -4.67
C ALA A 128 -14.07 -14.61 -3.82
N THR A 129 -12.88 -14.84 -4.34
CA THR A 129 -11.62 -14.47 -3.71
C THR A 129 -10.84 -13.62 -4.71
N TYR A 130 -10.30 -12.51 -4.28
CA TYR A 130 -9.47 -11.66 -5.13
C TYR A 130 -8.10 -11.42 -4.51
N ASP A 131 -7.11 -11.48 -5.37
CA ASP A 131 -5.72 -11.06 -5.14
C ASP A 131 -5.33 -10.22 -6.37
N ARG A 132 -5.47 -8.90 -6.25
CA ARG A 132 -5.38 -7.98 -7.39
C ARG A 132 -4.17 -7.08 -7.30
N PHE A 133 -3.40 -7.10 -8.37
CA PHE A 133 -2.28 -6.20 -8.55
C PHE A 133 -2.75 -4.85 -9.11
N VAL A 134 -2.39 -3.78 -8.41
CA VAL A 134 -2.61 -2.40 -8.82
C VAL A 134 -1.25 -1.72 -8.95
N SER A 135 -1.00 -1.04 -10.04
CA SER A 135 0.23 -0.29 -10.27
C SER A 135 -0.03 1.20 -10.34
N LEU A 136 0.81 1.98 -9.67
CA LEU A 136 0.89 3.43 -9.86
C LEU A 136 2.23 3.76 -10.55
N PRO A 137 2.23 4.47 -11.69
CA PRO A 137 3.45 4.91 -12.34
C PRO A 137 4.23 5.89 -11.43
N ALA A 138 5.54 5.92 -11.58
CA ALA A 138 6.41 6.77 -10.75
C ALA A 138 6.03 8.26 -10.83
N SER A 139 5.46 8.69 -11.96
CA SER A 139 4.93 10.06 -12.12
C SER A 139 3.76 10.40 -11.21
N MET A 140 3.08 9.38 -10.65
CA MET A 140 1.99 9.52 -9.68
C MET A 140 2.42 9.19 -8.24
N LEU A 141 3.71 9.04 -7.98
CA LEU A 141 4.29 8.66 -6.71
C LEU A 141 5.46 9.59 -6.37
N GLY A 142 5.17 10.79 -5.90
CA GLY A 142 6.20 11.74 -5.45
C GLY A 142 6.99 11.21 -4.26
N PHE A 143 8.19 11.72 -4.03
CA PHE A 143 9.09 11.23 -2.97
C PHE A 143 8.48 11.35 -1.57
N TYR A 144 7.67 12.38 -1.31
CA TYR A 144 7.02 12.64 -0.03
C TYR A 144 5.52 12.34 -0.02
N ASP A 145 5.03 11.59 -1.01
CA ASP A 145 3.61 11.30 -1.11
C ASP A 145 3.18 10.27 -0.05
N TYR A 146 1.95 10.42 0.42
CA TYR A 146 1.27 9.43 1.22
C TYR A 146 0.47 8.51 0.30
N VAL A 147 0.50 7.23 0.56
CA VAL A 147 -0.29 6.24 -0.17
C VAL A 147 -1.36 5.67 0.75
N SER A 148 -2.57 5.56 0.24
CA SER A 148 -3.68 4.89 0.91
C SER A 148 -4.46 4.00 -0.05
N VAL A 149 -5.02 2.93 0.49
CA VAL A 149 -6.00 2.09 -0.21
C VAL A 149 -7.38 2.50 0.23
N HIS A 150 -8.27 2.72 -0.73
CA HIS A 150 -9.67 3.02 -0.49
C HIS A 150 -10.50 1.87 -1.05
N CYS A 151 -11.24 1.17 -0.21
CA CYS A 151 -12.13 0.10 -0.65
C CYS A 151 -13.58 0.43 -0.34
N LEU A 152 -14.43 0.38 -1.35
CA LEU A 152 -15.89 0.38 -1.20
C LEU A 152 -16.31 -1.08 -0.93
N LEU A 153 -16.65 -1.35 0.32
CA LEU A 153 -17.14 -2.65 0.75
C LEU A 153 -18.66 -2.74 0.54
N PRO A 154 -19.14 -3.86 0.00
CA PRO A 154 -20.57 -4.10 -0.16
C PRO A 154 -21.29 -4.06 1.20
N GLN A 155 -22.57 -3.77 1.16
CA GLN A 155 -23.41 -3.71 2.34
C GLN A 155 -23.52 -5.07 3.05
N TYR A 156 -23.79 -5.05 4.36
CA TYR A 156 -24.26 -6.21 5.11
C TYR A 156 -25.65 -6.61 4.62
N HIS A 157 -25.92 -7.90 4.53
CA HIS A 157 -27.22 -8.41 4.12
C HIS A 157 -27.97 -9.00 5.32
N ASP A 158 -28.95 -8.26 5.83
CA ASP A 158 -29.70 -8.64 7.03
C ASP A 158 -30.43 -9.98 6.88
N ASP A 159 -31.06 -10.22 5.74
CA ASP A 159 -31.83 -11.46 5.49
C ASP A 159 -30.91 -12.70 5.46
N LEU A 160 -29.69 -12.55 4.99
CA LEU A 160 -28.70 -13.62 4.94
C LEU A 160 -27.84 -13.68 6.21
N ARG A 161 -27.93 -12.67 7.08
CA ARG A 161 -27.10 -12.50 8.28
C ARG A 161 -25.60 -12.68 7.98
N THR A 162 -25.13 -12.15 6.86
CA THR A 162 -23.78 -12.34 6.39
C THR A 162 -23.17 -11.07 5.84
N TYR A 163 -21.85 -10.97 5.96
CA TYR A 163 -21.07 -9.96 5.29
C TYR A 163 -20.89 -10.36 3.83
N LEU A 164 -21.02 -9.42 2.92
CA LEU A 164 -20.91 -9.70 1.49
C LEU A 164 -19.50 -9.49 0.95
N GLY A 165 -18.62 -8.81 1.68
CA GLY A 165 -17.25 -8.61 1.28
C GLY A 165 -16.31 -8.40 2.45
N VAL A 166 -15.08 -8.89 2.32
CA VAL A 166 -13.99 -8.74 3.28
C VAL A 166 -12.77 -8.19 2.52
N PHE A 167 -12.19 -7.12 3.03
CA PHE A 167 -10.86 -6.68 2.62
C PHE A 167 -9.84 -7.18 3.65
N ARG A 168 -8.82 -7.94 3.23
CA ARG A 168 -7.85 -8.58 4.14
C ARG A 168 -6.58 -7.78 4.30
N GLY A 169 -6.12 -7.12 3.26
CA GLY A 169 -4.90 -6.34 3.36
C GLY A 169 -4.32 -5.87 2.04
N VAL A 170 -3.18 -5.24 2.16
CA VAL A 170 -2.39 -4.76 1.03
C VAL A 170 -0.92 -5.08 1.25
N THR A 171 -0.27 -5.58 0.20
CA THR A 171 1.18 -5.75 0.11
C THR A 171 1.71 -4.72 -0.87
N ALA A 172 2.53 -3.78 -0.40
CA ALA A 172 3.24 -2.84 -1.25
C ALA A 172 4.60 -3.40 -1.65
N SER A 173 4.87 -3.46 -2.94
CA SER A 173 6.17 -3.83 -3.53
C SER A 173 6.75 -2.61 -4.24
N GLN A 174 7.94 -2.18 -3.82
CA GLN A 174 8.59 -0.95 -4.29
C GLN A 174 10.08 -1.13 -4.55
#